data_a62342d710cece3ced2613b628c1fc01
#
_entry.id   a62342d710cece3ced2613b628c1fc01
#
_cell.length_a   1.000
_cell.length_b   1.000
_cell.length_c   1.000
_cell.angle_alpha   90.00
_cell.angle_beta   90.00
_cell.angle_gamma   90.00
#
_symmetry.space_group_name_H-M   'P 1'
#
loop_
_entity.id
_entity.type
_entity.pdbx_description
1 polymer ?
#
loop_
_entity_poly.entity_id
_entity_poly.type
_entity_poly.pdbx_seq_one_letter_code
_entity_poly.pdbx_strand_id
1 'polypeptide(L)'
;YEAARRRVGDDYTIGVRFLGDEVIAAGNRIEDAVWFGVEFARAGLDFLSVSKGGKFDDAKQPKVGQAVYPYTGRSGFECMPPVTSDERGPFGRNVPLAAAIKRAVNEAGCATPVVTSGGIGTFELAEATLRRGEADIIAMARASLADPDWFLKVRAGRGDDVRRCNFTNYCEGLDQMHKQVTCKLWDRANLDEPGVAKSDDGKRRLVAPRWEKM
;
A
#
# COMPACT_ATOMS: atom_id res chain seq x y z
N TYR A 1 14.81 -10.35 13.33
CA TYR A 1 15.32 -8.98 13.49
C TYR A 1 16.79 -8.94 13.83
N GLU A 2 17.22 -9.52 14.94
CA GLU A 2 18.63 -9.48 15.42
C GLU A 2 19.65 -9.92 14.36
N ALA A 3 19.38 -10.99 13.62
CA ALA A 3 20.28 -11.44 12.55
C ALA A 3 20.44 -10.39 11.43
N ALA A 4 19.34 -9.71 11.05
CA ALA A 4 19.39 -8.63 10.09
C ALA A 4 20.14 -7.43 10.65
N ARG A 5 19.84 -7.00 11.88
CA ARG A 5 20.51 -5.88 12.55
C ARG A 5 22.01 -6.08 12.65
N ARG A 6 22.46 -7.27 13.06
CA ARG A 6 23.90 -7.62 13.08
C ARG A 6 24.57 -7.52 11.70
N ARG A 7 23.80 -7.73 10.61
CA ARG A 7 24.34 -7.71 9.25
C ARG A 7 24.47 -6.29 8.70
N VAL A 8 23.52 -5.41 9.01
CA VAL A 8 23.42 -4.07 8.40
C VAL A 8 23.88 -2.94 9.30
N GLY A 9 24.07 -3.18 10.61
CA GLY A 9 24.45 -2.17 11.59
C GLY A 9 23.27 -1.36 12.13
N ASP A 10 23.54 -0.46 13.07
CA ASP A 10 22.51 0.27 13.82
C ASP A 10 21.89 1.43 13.01
N ASP A 11 22.63 1.97 12.07
CA ASP A 11 22.17 3.11 11.25
C ASP A 11 21.22 2.73 10.11
N TYR A 12 21.03 1.42 9.85
CA TYR A 12 20.15 0.96 8.78
C TYR A 12 18.72 0.74 9.28
N THR A 13 17.76 1.40 8.64
CA THR A 13 16.33 1.29 9.01
C THR A 13 15.76 -0.09 8.69
N ILE A 14 15.26 -0.78 9.72
CA ILE A 14 14.62 -2.10 9.61
C ILE A 14 13.20 -2.02 10.15
N GLY A 15 12.22 -2.11 9.29
CA GLY A 15 10.81 -2.23 9.68
C GLY A 15 10.20 -3.57 9.29
N VAL A 16 8.97 -3.78 9.71
CA VAL A 16 8.20 -4.96 9.33
C VAL A 16 6.84 -4.54 8.73
N ARG A 17 6.40 -5.27 7.71
CA ARG A 17 5.03 -5.18 7.23
C ARG A 17 4.30 -6.46 7.60
N PHE A 18 3.15 -6.31 8.26
CA PHE A 18 2.33 -7.44 8.72
C PHE A 18 0.84 -7.10 8.61
N LEU A 19 0.02 -8.14 8.74
CA LEU A 19 -1.43 -8.01 8.61
C LEU A 19 -2.05 -7.65 9.97
N GLY A 20 -2.86 -6.60 10.00
CA GLY A 20 -3.69 -6.26 11.15
C GLY A 20 -4.95 -7.13 11.25
N ASP A 21 -5.29 -7.84 10.16
CA ASP A 21 -6.39 -8.81 10.07
C ASP A 21 -6.13 -9.66 8.82
N GLU A 22 -6.10 -10.99 8.97
CA GLU A 22 -5.92 -11.91 7.83
C GLU A 22 -7.19 -12.14 7.04
N VAL A 23 -8.36 -11.85 7.60
CA VAL A 23 -9.69 -11.93 6.95
C VAL A 23 -10.10 -13.36 6.55
N ILE A 24 -9.47 -14.38 7.09
CA ILE A 24 -9.82 -15.80 6.90
C ILE A 24 -10.33 -16.42 8.18
N ALA A 25 -11.08 -17.50 8.11
CA ALA A 25 -11.82 -18.06 9.26
C ALA A 25 -10.91 -18.43 10.45
N ALA A 26 -9.74 -19.02 10.19
CA ALA A 26 -8.76 -19.42 11.21
C ALA A 26 -7.53 -18.48 11.25
N GLY A 27 -7.60 -17.34 10.60
CA GLY A 27 -6.49 -16.39 10.55
C GLY A 27 -6.42 -15.47 11.75
N ASN A 28 -5.28 -14.82 11.91
CA ASN A 28 -5.05 -13.83 12.93
C ASN A 28 -5.99 -12.63 12.78
N ARG A 29 -6.44 -12.10 13.92
CA ARG A 29 -7.32 -10.95 14.03
C ARG A 29 -6.58 -9.77 14.64
N ILE A 30 -7.29 -8.67 14.82
CA ILE A 30 -6.69 -7.43 15.34
C ILE A 30 -6.08 -7.64 16.74
N GLU A 31 -6.64 -8.50 17.57
CA GLU A 31 -6.12 -8.81 18.92
C GLU A 31 -4.73 -9.45 18.82
N ASP A 32 -4.55 -10.41 17.90
CA ASP A 32 -3.25 -11.03 17.62
C ASP A 32 -2.27 -10.03 17.03
N ALA A 33 -2.73 -9.21 16.09
CA ALA A 33 -1.91 -8.21 15.44
C ALA A 33 -1.44 -7.10 16.39
N VAL A 34 -2.25 -6.74 17.37
CA VAL A 34 -1.88 -5.82 18.45
C VAL A 34 -0.73 -6.42 19.26
N TRP A 35 -0.84 -7.68 19.64
CA TRP A 35 0.23 -8.36 20.35
C TRP A 35 1.53 -8.41 19.52
N PHE A 36 1.44 -8.81 18.24
CA PHE A 36 2.60 -8.79 17.34
C PHE A 36 3.22 -7.39 17.23
N GLY A 37 2.40 -6.36 17.08
CA GLY A 37 2.88 -4.98 16.98
C GLY A 37 3.69 -4.54 18.19
N VAL A 38 3.21 -4.86 19.40
CA VAL A 38 3.92 -4.58 20.64
C VAL A 38 5.24 -5.35 20.73
N GLU A 39 5.24 -6.64 20.37
CA GLU A 39 6.46 -7.46 20.41
C GLU A 39 7.48 -7.01 19.37
N PHE A 40 7.05 -6.61 18.18
CA PHE A 40 7.94 -6.03 17.17
C PHE A 40 8.54 -4.70 17.61
N ALA A 41 7.75 -3.85 18.27
CA ALA A 41 8.26 -2.60 18.82
C ALA A 41 9.27 -2.84 19.94
N ARG A 42 8.98 -3.78 20.87
CA ARG A 42 9.92 -4.19 21.94
C ARG A 42 11.21 -4.82 21.42
N ALA A 43 11.13 -5.52 20.30
CA ALA A 43 12.31 -6.08 19.62
C ALA A 43 13.20 -5.01 18.98
N GLY A 44 12.75 -3.74 18.90
CA GLY A 44 13.52 -2.62 18.39
C GLY A 44 13.41 -2.40 16.88
N LEU A 45 12.30 -2.83 16.25
CA LEU A 45 12.05 -2.46 14.86
C LEU A 45 11.80 -0.96 14.73
N ASP A 46 12.32 -0.37 13.67
CA ASP A 46 12.31 1.08 13.46
C ASP A 46 10.96 1.62 12.96
N PHE A 47 10.13 0.76 12.37
CA PHE A 47 8.74 1.09 12.03
C PHE A 47 7.89 -0.16 11.84
N LEU A 48 6.56 0.00 11.99
CA LEU A 48 5.55 -1.04 11.80
C LEU A 48 4.60 -0.65 10.66
N SER A 49 4.58 -1.41 9.57
CA SER A 49 3.68 -1.14 8.44
C SER A 49 2.49 -2.09 8.46
N VAL A 50 1.30 -1.53 8.72
CA VAL A 50 0.07 -2.30 8.87
C VAL A 50 -0.64 -2.49 7.53
N SER A 51 -0.96 -3.73 7.21
CA SER A 51 -1.75 -4.12 6.05
C SER A 51 -3.01 -4.87 6.49
N LYS A 52 -3.79 -5.35 5.54
CA LYS A 52 -4.95 -6.22 5.76
C LYS A 52 -4.90 -7.36 4.76
N GLY A 53 -5.30 -8.55 5.17
CA GLY A 53 -5.46 -9.70 4.31
C GLY A 53 -6.55 -9.49 3.26
N GLY A 54 -6.51 -10.32 2.23
CA GLY A 54 -7.53 -10.41 1.21
C GLY A 54 -8.29 -11.73 1.32
N LYS A 55 -9.06 -12.08 0.31
CA LYS A 55 -9.67 -13.40 0.15
C LYS A 55 -8.60 -14.41 -0.26
N PHE A 56 -8.20 -15.28 0.65
CA PHE A 56 -7.21 -16.32 0.37
C PHE A 56 -7.80 -17.73 0.28
N ASP A 57 -9.07 -17.90 0.63
CA ASP A 57 -9.71 -19.21 0.71
C ASP A 57 -9.70 -19.97 -0.63
N ASP A 58 -9.66 -19.25 -1.74
CA ASP A 58 -9.60 -19.77 -3.10
C ASP A 58 -8.26 -19.53 -3.81
N ALA A 59 -7.28 -18.96 -3.11
CA ALA A 59 -5.96 -18.70 -3.68
C ALA A 59 -5.27 -20.02 -4.02
N LYS A 60 -4.93 -20.19 -5.30
CA LYS A 60 -4.20 -21.38 -5.75
C LYS A 60 -2.75 -21.28 -5.32
N GLN A 61 -2.25 -22.36 -4.75
CA GLN A 61 -0.82 -22.50 -4.52
C GLN A 61 -0.08 -22.46 -5.88
N PRO A 62 1.01 -21.69 -5.99
CA PRO A 62 1.79 -21.64 -7.21
C PRO A 62 2.46 -22.97 -7.47
N LYS A 63 2.64 -23.28 -8.73
CA LYS A 63 3.54 -24.38 -9.12
C LYS A 63 4.97 -24.03 -8.78
N VAL A 64 5.78 -25.03 -8.48
CA VAL A 64 7.21 -24.85 -8.22
C VAL A 64 7.85 -24.05 -9.38
N GLY A 65 8.58 -22.99 -9.05
CA GLY A 65 9.23 -22.11 -10.02
C GLY A 65 8.36 -20.98 -10.58
N GLN A 66 7.11 -20.87 -10.15
CA GLN A 66 6.27 -19.71 -10.49
C GLN A 66 6.28 -18.68 -9.34
N ALA A 67 6.19 -17.39 -9.71
CA ALA A 67 6.01 -16.34 -8.73
C ALA A 67 4.69 -16.53 -7.97
N VAL A 68 4.75 -16.42 -6.64
CA VAL A 68 3.57 -16.48 -5.79
C VAL A 68 2.98 -15.09 -5.72
N TYR A 69 1.87 -14.90 -6.39
CA TYR A 69 0.99 -13.79 -6.07
C TYR A 69 -0.08 -14.32 -5.13
N PRO A 70 -0.03 -14.03 -3.83
CA PRO A 70 -0.99 -14.55 -2.86
C PRO A 70 -2.42 -14.08 -3.09
N TYR A 71 -2.63 -13.30 -4.13
CA TYR A 71 -3.92 -12.73 -4.51
C TYR A 71 -4.48 -13.29 -5.82
N THR A 72 -3.91 -14.36 -6.36
CA THR A 72 -4.40 -14.96 -7.59
C THR A 72 -5.43 -16.04 -7.29
N GLY A 73 -6.68 -15.67 -7.21
CA GLY A 73 -7.78 -16.57 -7.45
C GLY A 73 -7.86 -17.01 -8.91
N ARG A 74 -8.93 -17.69 -9.27
CA ARG A 74 -9.15 -18.29 -10.59
C ARG A 74 -9.04 -17.29 -11.75
N SER A 75 -9.45 -16.04 -11.55
CA SER A 75 -9.38 -14.94 -12.53
C SER A 75 -8.19 -13.99 -12.32
N GLY A 76 -7.48 -14.12 -11.20
CA GLY A 76 -6.44 -13.19 -10.80
C GLY A 76 -6.97 -11.86 -10.24
N PHE A 77 -8.27 -11.62 -10.29
CA PHE A 77 -8.94 -10.41 -9.76
C PHE A 77 -9.72 -10.68 -8.49
N GLU A 78 -10.04 -11.94 -8.22
CA GLU A 78 -11.01 -12.36 -7.21
C GLU A 78 -10.50 -12.21 -5.79
N CYS A 79 -9.19 -12.17 -5.61
CA CYS A 79 -8.58 -12.05 -4.30
C CYS A 79 -8.34 -10.61 -3.83
N MET A 80 -8.49 -9.65 -4.73
CA MET A 80 -8.54 -8.25 -4.32
C MET A 80 -9.94 -7.97 -3.79
N PRO A 81 -10.08 -7.58 -2.52
CA PRO A 81 -11.40 -7.19 -2.03
C PRO A 81 -11.96 -6.14 -3.00
N PRO A 82 -13.21 -6.30 -3.45
CA PRO A 82 -13.84 -5.30 -4.30
C PRO A 82 -13.64 -3.93 -3.65
N VAL A 83 -13.36 -2.94 -4.47
CA VAL A 83 -13.13 -1.56 -4.02
C VAL A 83 -14.28 -1.05 -3.14
N THR A 84 -15.45 -1.65 -3.31
CA THR A 84 -16.71 -1.35 -2.62
C THR A 84 -17.08 -2.36 -1.54
N SER A 85 -16.11 -3.09 -0.97
CA SER A 85 -16.38 -4.28 -0.17
C SER A 85 -16.95 -4.02 1.23
N ASP A 86 -17.05 -2.79 1.70
CA ASP A 86 -17.77 -2.43 2.91
C ASP A 86 -18.34 -1.00 2.82
N GLU A 87 -19.21 -0.64 3.78
CA GLU A 87 -19.88 0.65 3.87
C GLU A 87 -18.93 1.86 3.90
N ARG A 88 -17.66 1.64 4.23
CA ARG A 88 -16.63 2.68 4.27
C ARG A 88 -15.98 2.91 2.91
N GLY A 89 -16.37 2.12 1.90
CA GLY A 89 -15.73 2.16 0.59
C GLY A 89 -14.26 1.71 0.64
N PRO A 90 -13.47 2.03 -0.40
CA PRO A 90 -12.05 1.70 -0.43
C PRO A 90 -11.22 2.59 0.48
N PHE A 91 -11.78 3.62 1.08
CA PHE A 91 -11.07 4.72 1.71
C PHE A 91 -10.73 4.43 3.17
N GLY A 92 -9.41 4.47 3.49
CA GLY A 92 -8.93 4.36 4.86
C GLY A 92 -9.22 3.03 5.56
N ARG A 93 -9.44 1.96 4.82
CA ARG A 93 -9.88 0.65 5.37
C ARG A 93 -8.98 0.09 6.48
N ASN A 94 -7.68 0.34 6.38
CA ASN A 94 -6.72 -0.18 7.35
C ASN A 94 -6.40 0.81 8.47
N VAL A 95 -6.91 2.03 8.41
CA VAL A 95 -6.67 3.04 9.44
C VAL A 95 -7.10 2.57 10.83
N PRO A 96 -8.29 1.94 11.05
CA PRO A 96 -8.66 1.44 12.36
C PRO A 96 -7.70 0.38 12.92
N LEU A 97 -7.14 -0.48 12.04
CA LEU A 97 -6.16 -1.49 12.43
C LEU A 97 -4.85 -0.84 12.88
N ALA A 98 -4.34 0.10 12.08
CA ALA A 98 -3.13 0.85 12.43
C ALA A 98 -3.32 1.64 13.73
N ALA A 99 -4.47 2.27 13.92
CA ALA A 99 -4.80 3.02 15.14
C ALA A 99 -4.81 2.14 16.39
N ALA A 100 -5.39 0.93 16.30
CA ALA A 100 -5.40 -0.02 17.41
C ALA A 100 -3.99 -0.47 17.80
N ILE A 101 -3.18 -0.83 16.79
CA ILE A 101 -1.79 -1.26 16.99
C ILE A 101 -0.96 -0.10 17.57
N LYS A 102 -1.06 1.11 17.00
CA LYS A 102 -0.35 2.28 17.50
C LYS A 102 -0.66 2.58 18.97
N ARG A 103 -1.94 2.54 19.34
CA ARG A 103 -2.36 2.74 20.73
C ARG A 103 -1.69 1.75 21.66
N ALA A 104 -1.73 0.46 21.33
CA ALA A 104 -1.13 -0.58 22.16
C ALA A 104 0.40 -0.45 22.24
N VAL A 105 1.07 -0.09 21.16
CA VAL A 105 2.51 0.18 21.13
C VAL A 105 2.86 1.33 22.09
N ASN A 106 2.09 2.42 22.04
CA ASN A 106 2.27 3.56 22.95
C ASN A 106 1.98 3.22 24.42
N GLU A 107 0.90 2.46 24.68
CA GLU A 107 0.56 1.96 26.03
C GLU A 107 1.63 1.03 26.58
N ALA A 108 2.34 0.30 25.72
CA ALA A 108 3.50 -0.52 26.10
C ALA A 108 4.79 0.28 26.33
N GLY A 109 4.74 1.61 26.23
CA GLY A 109 5.88 2.52 26.42
C GLY A 109 6.86 2.55 25.23
N CYS A 110 6.45 2.06 24.06
CA CYS A 110 7.26 2.10 22.84
C CYS A 110 6.88 3.30 21.97
N ALA A 111 7.87 3.90 21.30
CA ALA A 111 7.70 5.04 20.40
C ALA A 111 7.85 4.66 18.91
N THR A 112 7.79 3.36 18.59
CA THR A 112 7.96 2.85 17.23
C THR A 112 6.85 3.38 16.31
N PRO A 113 7.19 4.10 15.22
CA PRO A 113 6.19 4.67 14.33
C PRO A 113 5.36 3.61 13.62
N VAL A 114 4.06 3.87 13.50
CA VAL A 114 3.11 3.00 12.81
C VAL A 114 2.70 3.62 11.48
N VAL A 115 2.90 2.86 10.41
CA VAL A 115 2.54 3.22 9.03
C VAL A 115 1.19 2.62 8.70
N THR A 116 0.25 3.44 8.24
CA THR A 116 -1.02 2.95 7.67
C THR A 116 -1.01 3.06 6.15
N SER A 117 -1.68 2.12 5.50
CA SER A 117 -1.89 2.10 4.06
C SER A 117 -3.26 1.50 3.74
N GLY A 118 -3.76 1.74 2.53
CA GLY A 118 -5.02 1.14 2.06
C GLY A 118 -6.13 2.17 1.86
N GLY A 119 -6.37 2.50 0.59
CA GLY A 119 -7.41 3.43 0.18
C GLY A 119 -7.19 4.89 0.56
N ILE A 120 -5.98 5.27 0.91
CA ILE A 120 -5.63 6.68 1.17
C ILE A 120 -5.20 7.31 -0.15
N GLY A 121 -6.02 8.19 -0.68
CA GLY A 121 -5.81 8.80 -2.00
C GLY A 121 -6.01 10.30 -2.02
N THR A 122 -6.46 10.91 -0.91
CA THR A 122 -6.66 12.36 -0.79
C THR A 122 -5.83 12.93 0.35
N PHE A 123 -5.49 14.20 0.24
CA PHE A 123 -4.78 14.92 1.29
C PHE A 123 -5.60 15.00 2.57
N GLU A 124 -6.90 15.29 2.44
CA GLU A 124 -7.82 15.45 3.58
C GLU A 124 -7.88 14.18 4.43
N LEU A 125 -7.95 13.00 3.80
CA LEU A 125 -7.95 11.72 4.51
C LEU A 125 -6.60 11.44 5.17
N ALA A 126 -5.50 11.69 4.46
CA ALA A 126 -4.15 11.51 4.98
C ALA A 126 -3.91 12.41 6.20
N GLU A 127 -4.20 13.70 6.06
CA GLU A 127 -4.03 14.71 7.10
C GLU A 127 -4.93 14.43 8.31
N ALA A 128 -6.19 14.08 8.09
CA ALA A 128 -7.13 13.74 9.16
C ALA A 128 -6.65 12.52 9.97
N THR A 129 -6.12 11.49 9.30
CA THR A 129 -5.56 10.30 9.93
C THR A 129 -4.38 10.64 10.85
N LEU A 130 -3.45 11.46 10.35
CA LEU A 130 -2.30 11.90 11.15
C LEU A 130 -2.72 12.78 12.33
N ARG A 131 -3.61 13.77 12.11
CA ARG A 131 -4.10 14.67 13.16
C ARG A 131 -4.85 13.96 14.29
N ARG A 132 -5.60 12.89 13.94
CA ARG A 132 -6.27 12.07 14.96
C ARG A 132 -5.32 11.10 15.68
N GLY A 133 -4.03 11.10 15.31
CA GLY A 133 -3.05 10.21 15.90
C GLY A 133 -3.28 8.73 15.58
N GLU A 134 -3.99 8.41 14.50
CA GLU A 134 -4.32 7.05 14.09
C GLU A 134 -3.15 6.32 13.43
N ALA A 135 -2.20 7.06 12.91
CA ALA A 135 -0.93 6.58 12.37
C ALA A 135 0.13 7.68 12.49
N ASP A 136 1.40 7.34 12.30
CA ASP A 136 2.52 8.28 12.24
C ASP A 136 2.93 8.58 10.80
N ILE A 137 2.74 7.61 9.91
CA ILE A 137 3.15 7.70 8.51
C ILE A 137 2.01 7.18 7.62
N ILE A 138 1.78 7.88 6.52
CA ILE A 138 0.84 7.48 5.47
C ILE A 138 1.61 6.82 4.33
N ALA A 139 1.17 5.63 3.94
CA ALA A 139 1.66 4.95 2.75
C ALA A 139 0.54 4.75 1.73
N MET A 140 0.87 4.89 0.46
CA MET A 140 -0.06 4.71 -0.63
C MET A 140 0.61 4.08 -1.85
N ALA A 141 -0.02 3.06 -2.45
CA ALA A 141 0.48 2.40 -3.65
C ALA A 141 -0.25 2.91 -4.91
N ARG A 142 -1.53 2.60 -5.04
CA ARG A 142 -2.30 2.95 -6.24
C ARG A 142 -2.45 4.47 -6.45
N ALA A 143 -2.53 5.24 -5.38
CA ALA A 143 -2.57 6.71 -5.48
C ALA A 143 -1.24 7.27 -6.01
N SER A 144 -0.10 6.77 -5.51
CA SER A 144 1.23 7.17 -6.01
C SER A 144 1.48 6.70 -7.44
N LEU A 145 0.91 5.56 -7.85
CA LEU A 145 0.98 5.10 -9.23
C LEU A 145 0.11 5.97 -10.16
N ALA A 146 -1.06 6.39 -9.70
CA ALA A 146 -1.93 7.30 -10.44
C ALA A 146 -1.29 8.68 -10.60
N ASP A 147 -0.62 9.14 -9.56
CA ASP A 147 0.09 10.42 -9.54
C ASP A 147 1.44 10.29 -8.81
N PRO A 148 2.54 10.05 -9.52
CA PRO A 148 3.87 10.01 -8.91
C PRO A 148 4.28 11.33 -8.24
N ASP A 149 3.72 12.45 -8.68
CA ASP A 149 3.98 13.79 -8.14
C ASP A 149 3.02 14.18 -7.00
N TRP A 150 2.24 13.24 -6.47
CA TRP A 150 1.21 13.48 -5.45
C TRP A 150 1.74 14.33 -4.28
N PHE A 151 2.83 13.91 -3.67
CA PHE A 151 3.43 14.61 -2.52
C PHE A 151 3.97 16.00 -2.90
N LEU A 152 4.53 16.13 -4.09
CA LEU A 152 5.03 17.42 -4.60
C LEU A 152 3.88 18.41 -4.80
N LYS A 153 2.78 17.96 -5.38
CA LYS A 153 1.56 18.77 -5.61
C LYS A 153 0.95 19.22 -4.29
N VAL A 154 0.76 18.29 -3.37
CA VAL A 154 0.22 18.60 -2.04
C VAL A 154 1.11 19.59 -1.30
N ARG A 155 2.43 19.38 -1.27
CA ARG A 155 3.39 20.29 -0.65
C ARG A 155 3.39 21.69 -1.29
N ALA A 156 3.09 21.77 -2.58
CA ALA A 156 2.98 23.03 -3.30
C ALA A 156 1.61 23.73 -3.15
N GLY A 157 0.68 23.18 -2.35
CA GLY A 157 -0.69 23.68 -2.24
C GLY A 157 -1.55 23.44 -3.49
N ARG A 158 -1.15 22.48 -4.34
CA ARG A 158 -1.79 22.14 -5.62
C ARG A 158 -2.48 20.77 -5.57
N GLY A 159 -3.18 20.50 -4.48
CA GLY A 159 -3.94 19.26 -4.27
C GLY A 159 -4.99 18.99 -5.37
N ASP A 160 -5.53 20.03 -5.97
CA ASP A 160 -6.51 19.93 -7.06
C ASP A 160 -5.90 19.39 -8.37
N ASP A 161 -4.59 19.53 -8.55
CA ASP A 161 -3.88 18.98 -9.71
C ASP A 161 -3.60 17.46 -9.57
N VAL A 162 -3.92 16.86 -8.44
CA VAL A 162 -3.66 15.43 -8.19
C VAL A 162 -4.55 14.55 -9.09
N ARG A 163 -3.91 13.64 -9.81
CA ARG A 163 -4.62 12.58 -10.55
C ARG A 163 -5.12 11.54 -9.56
N ARG A 164 -6.39 11.62 -9.20
CA ARG A 164 -6.98 10.72 -8.19
C ARG A 164 -7.17 9.31 -8.75
N CYS A 165 -6.65 8.31 -8.04
CA CYS A 165 -6.89 6.92 -8.38
C CYS A 165 -8.39 6.61 -8.34
N ASN A 166 -8.93 6.02 -9.40
CA ASN A 166 -10.33 5.60 -9.50
C ASN A 166 -10.55 4.12 -9.15
N PHE A 167 -9.55 3.47 -8.58
CA PHE A 167 -9.58 2.10 -8.04
C PHE A 167 -10.10 1.02 -9.01
N THR A 168 -9.86 1.17 -10.30
CA THR A 168 -10.26 0.15 -11.30
C THR A 168 -9.44 -1.13 -11.24
N ASN A 169 -8.41 -1.20 -10.41
CA ASN A 169 -7.46 -2.32 -10.30
C ASN A 169 -6.75 -2.68 -11.63
N TYR A 170 -6.74 -1.78 -12.61
CA TYR A 170 -6.05 -1.99 -13.88
C TYR A 170 -4.55 -2.28 -13.70
N CYS A 171 -3.89 -1.54 -12.83
CA CYS A 171 -2.48 -1.75 -12.49
C CYS A 171 -2.24 -3.14 -11.88
N GLU A 172 -3.13 -3.59 -11.03
CA GLU A 172 -3.11 -4.93 -10.43
C GLU A 172 -3.26 -6.01 -11.49
N GLY A 173 -4.22 -5.84 -12.40
CA GLY A 173 -4.40 -6.76 -13.52
C GLY A 173 -3.18 -6.86 -14.43
N LEU A 174 -2.42 -5.77 -14.61
CA LEU A 174 -1.15 -5.80 -15.33
C LEU A 174 -0.08 -6.59 -14.57
N ASP A 175 0.03 -6.36 -13.26
CA ASP A 175 0.95 -7.07 -12.38
C ASP A 175 0.71 -8.58 -12.41
N GLN A 176 -0.53 -9.00 -12.26
CA GLN A 176 -0.91 -10.41 -12.29
C GLN A 176 -0.67 -11.08 -13.64
N MET A 177 -0.68 -10.33 -14.72
CA MET A 177 -0.29 -10.80 -16.05
C MET A 177 1.21 -10.71 -16.31
N HIS A 178 2.02 -10.38 -15.31
CA HIS A 178 3.47 -10.16 -15.42
C HIS A 178 3.84 -9.10 -16.47
N LYS A 179 2.99 -8.09 -16.64
CA LYS A 179 3.23 -6.95 -17.54
C LYS A 179 3.81 -5.78 -16.74
N GLN A 180 4.48 -4.90 -17.46
CA GLN A 180 4.94 -3.63 -16.89
C GLN A 180 3.75 -2.85 -16.32
N VAL A 181 3.80 -2.55 -15.03
CA VAL A 181 2.71 -1.92 -14.29
C VAL A 181 2.62 -0.44 -14.60
N THR A 182 1.44 0.01 -15.03
CA THR A 182 1.14 1.39 -15.38
C THR A 182 -0.22 1.79 -14.84
N CYS A 183 -0.58 3.07 -14.92
CA CYS A 183 -1.91 3.53 -14.55
C CYS A 183 -2.75 3.89 -15.77
N LYS A 184 -3.99 3.38 -15.80
CA LYS A 184 -4.96 3.65 -16.86
C LYS A 184 -5.24 5.15 -17.06
N LEU A 185 -5.04 5.97 -16.03
CA LEU A 185 -5.31 7.40 -16.10
C LEU A 185 -4.34 8.15 -17.04
N TRP A 186 -3.16 7.57 -17.28
CA TRP A 186 -2.14 8.27 -18.07
C TRP A 186 -1.37 7.39 -19.06
N ASP A 187 -1.45 6.06 -18.98
CA ASP A 187 -0.56 5.19 -19.75
C ASP A 187 -0.77 5.23 -21.27
N ARG A 188 -1.90 5.75 -21.71
CA ARG A 188 -2.20 5.97 -23.14
C ARG A 188 -2.14 7.42 -23.59
N ALA A 189 -1.76 8.32 -22.68
CA ALA A 189 -1.66 9.73 -23.01
C ALA A 189 -0.34 10.03 -23.73
N ASN A 190 -0.41 10.82 -24.79
CA ASN A 190 0.75 11.39 -25.47
C ASN A 190 1.82 10.37 -25.84
N LEU A 191 1.43 9.23 -26.41
CA LEU A 191 2.36 8.16 -26.79
C LEU A 191 3.35 8.57 -27.89
N ASP A 192 3.02 9.61 -28.65
CA ASP A 192 3.84 10.10 -29.77
C ASP A 192 4.86 11.17 -29.34
N GLU A 193 4.87 11.56 -28.06
CA GLU A 193 5.90 12.47 -27.56
C GLU A 193 7.31 11.87 -27.70
N PRO A 194 8.28 12.66 -28.19
CA PRO A 194 9.66 12.20 -28.31
C PRO A 194 10.24 11.75 -26.96
N GLY A 195 10.93 10.60 -26.94
CA GLY A 195 11.59 10.08 -25.76
C GLY A 195 10.67 9.40 -24.74
N VAL A 196 9.39 9.21 -25.03
CA VAL A 196 8.48 8.45 -24.16
C VAL A 196 8.86 6.97 -24.15
N ALA A 197 9.27 6.47 -22.97
CA ALA A 197 9.46 5.04 -22.75
C ALA A 197 8.11 4.32 -22.87
N LYS A 198 8.05 3.29 -23.71
CA LYS A 198 6.84 2.51 -23.99
C LYS A 198 6.95 1.08 -23.47
N SER A 199 5.81 0.47 -23.18
CA SER A 199 5.71 -0.96 -22.89
C SER A 199 6.15 -1.80 -24.09
N ASP A 200 6.48 -3.08 -23.87
CA ASP A 200 6.99 -3.99 -24.91
C ASP A 200 6.04 -4.11 -26.11
N ASP A 201 4.74 -3.97 -25.87
CA ASP A 201 3.71 -3.96 -26.93
C ASP A 201 3.50 -2.57 -27.58
N GLY A 202 4.25 -1.57 -27.16
CA GLY A 202 4.19 -0.18 -27.66
C GLY A 202 2.90 0.59 -27.31
N LYS A 203 1.98 -0.02 -26.57
CA LYS A 203 0.61 0.52 -26.36
C LYS A 203 0.45 1.38 -25.12
N ARG A 204 1.47 1.45 -24.28
CA ARG A 204 1.40 2.18 -23.00
C ARG A 204 2.73 2.89 -22.77
N ARG A 205 2.67 4.11 -22.27
CA ARG A 205 3.86 4.76 -21.71
C ARG A 205 4.18 4.16 -20.33
N LEU A 206 5.44 4.09 -19.99
CA LEU A 206 5.91 3.52 -18.71
C LEU A 206 6.09 4.55 -17.61
N VAL A 207 6.13 5.82 -17.97
CA VAL A 207 6.32 6.94 -17.04
C VAL A 207 5.18 7.93 -17.19
N ALA A 208 4.58 8.33 -16.09
CA ALA A 208 3.52 9.33 -16.11
C ALA A 208 4.01 10.66 -16.72
N PRO A 209 3.13 11.42 -17.39
CA PRO A 209 3.46 12.78 -17.80
C PRO A 209 3.88 13.60 -16.59
N ARG A 210 4.99 14.32 -16.72
CA ARG A 210 5.48 15.19 -15.65
C ARG A 210 4.46 16.27 -15.31
N TRP A 211 4.38 16.59 -14.03
CA TRP A 211 3.64 17.75 -13.61
C TRP A 211 4.51 19.00 -13.81
N GLU A 212 4.04 19.87 -14.66
CA GLU A 212 4.65 21.18 -14.86
C GLU A 212 4.01 22.17 -13.89
N LYS A 213 4.85 22.74 -13.05
CA LYS A 213 4.43 23.78 -12.12
C LYS A 213 4.15 25.04 -12.94
N MET A 214 2.88 25.29 -13.24
CA MET A 214 2.45 26.56 -13.83
C MET A 214 2.55 27.70 -12.81
#